data_e5d5f12cbffa8a266d4e0e046bc2b519
#
_entry.id   e5d5f12cbffa8a266d4e0e046bc2b519
#
_cell.length_a   1.000
_cell.length_b   1.000
_cell.length_c   1.000
_cell.angle_alpha   90.00
_cell.angle_beta   90.00
_cell.angle_gamma   90.00
#
_symmetry.space_group_name_H-M   'P 1'
#
loop_
_entity.id
_entity.type
_entity.pdbx_description
1 polymer ?
#
loop_
_entity_poly.entity_id
_entity_poly.type
_entity_poly.pdbx_seq_one_letter_code
_entity_poly.pdbx_strand_id
1 'polypeptide(L)'
;MDLGIKGKTALVCASSKGLGLGCAEALAEAGVNLVMNARGAEALEAAAERIRQDQGVEVTTIAADIATEAGQKAVLNGVGQIDILVNNAGGPPPGMWHDWDREDFIKALDANMLAPIAMIKALVPAMMDRGWGRVVNITSQSVRAPIGVLGLSNSARTGLTGYVAGTSRQVAGKGVTINNLLPGIHATDRADALDGNVVKQRNISLEDARAERAATIPAGRYGTRHEFGAACAFLCSQHAGFIVGQNLLLDGGATNLTM
;
A
#
# COMPACT_ATOMS: atom_id res chain seq x y z
N MET A 1 -3.61 -7.46 -21.41
CA MET A 1 -4.72 -8.20 -20.76
C MET A 1 -5.74 -7.19 -20.29
N ASP A 2 -6.98 -7.31 -20.68
CA ASP A 2 -8.04 -6.50 -20.10
C ASP A 2 -8.30 -6.97 -18.66
N LEU A 3 -8.20 -6.06 -17.69
CA LEU A 3 -8.40 -6.37 -16.27
C LEU A 3 -9.87 -6.44 -15.86
N GLY A 4 -10.80 -6.00 -16.73
CA GLY A 4 -12.25 -6.00 -16.49
C GLY A 4 -12.70 -5.08 -15.36
N ILE A 5 -11.98 -3.97 -15.12
CA ILE A 5 -12.25 -3.01 -14.04
C ILE A 5 -12.47 -1.57 -14.52
N LYS A 6 -12.51 -1.36 -15.83
CA LYS A 6 -12.82 -0.05 -16.41
C LYS A 6 -14.14 0.51 -15.89
N GLY A 7 -14.15 1.78 -15.53
CA GLY A 7 -15.33 2.47 -14.96
C GLY A 7 -15.64 2.18 -13.50
N LYS A 8 -14.86 1.29 -12.83
CA LYS A 8 -14.89 1.14 -11.37
C LYS A 8 -14.29 2.36 -10.69
N THR A 9 -14.56 2.53 -9.40
CA THR A 9 -13.98 3.61 -8.59
C THR A 9 -13.10 3.04 -7.49
N ALA A 10 -11.86 3.52 -7.41
CA ALA A 10 -10.89 3.11 -6.39
C ALA A 10 -10.60 4.24 -5.41
N LEU A 11 -10.62 3.93 -4.11
CA LEU A 11 -10.00 4.75 -3.07
C LEU A 11 -8.56 4.24 -2.85
N VAL A 12 -7.58 5.13 -3.07
CA VAL A 12 -6.16 4.83 -2.86
C VAL A 12 -5.60 5.73 -1.75
N CYS A 13 -5.26 5.15 -0.61
CA CYS A 13 -4.71 5.86 0.54
C CYS A 13 -3.21 6.13 0.35
N ALA A 14 -2.71 7.27 0.90
CA ALA A 14 -1.32 7.72 0.81
C ALA A 14 -0.76 7.66 -0.63
N SER A 15 -1.51 8.21 -1.58
CA SER A 15 -1.29 8.07 -3.03
C SER A 15 -0.63 9.27 -3.71
N SER A 16 -0.14 10.27 -2.96
CA SER A 16 0.55 11.42 -3.56
C SER A 16 1.95 11.09 -4.09
N LYS A 17 2.55 9.97 -3.67
CA LYS A 17 3.90 9.52 -4.06
C LYS A 17 4.13 8.04 -3.77
N GLY A 18 5.31 7.54 -4.19
CA GLY A 18 5.79 6.18 -3.87
C GLY A 18 4.87 5.08 -4.38
N LEU A 19 4.70 4.01 -3.59
CA LEU A 19 3.94 2.82 -3.99
C LEU A 19 2.43 3.10 -4.12
N GLY A 20 1.88 3.96 -3.27
CA GLY A 20 0.47 4.37 -3.38
C GLY A 20 0.18 5.09 -4.69
N LEU A 21 1.08 5.98 -5.12
CA LEU A 21 0.98 6.63 -6.42
C LEU A 21 1.09 5.61 -7.56
N GLY A 22 2.05 4.66 -7.49
CA GLY A 22 2.15 3.60 -8.50
C GLY A 22 0.87 2.74 -8.61
N CYS A 23 0.20 2.46 -7.49
CA CYS A 23 -1.09 1.79 -7.51
C CYS A 23 -2.18 2.64 -8.16
N ALA A 24 -2.22 3.95 -7.87
CA ALA A 24 -3.18 4.87 -8.47
C ALA A 24 -2.94 5.00 -9.99
N GLU A 25 -1.69 5.16 -10.43
CA GLU A 25 -1.32 5.20 -11.85
C GLU A 25 -1.77 3.93 -12.59
N ALA A 26 -1.45 2.75 -12.08
CA ALA A 26 -1.80 1.48 -12.73
C ALA A 26 -3.32 1.19 -12.76
N LEU A 27 -4.06 1.63 -11.75
CA LEU A 27 -5.52 1.54 -11.74
C LEU A 27 -6.13 2.51 -12.77
N ALA A 28 -5.61 3.73 -12.87
CA ALA A 28 -6.04 4.71 -13.86
C ALA A 28 -5.75 4.23 -15.29
N GLU A 29 -4.58 3.65 -15.56
CA GLU A 29 -4.24 3.00 -16.85
C GLU A 29 -5.25 1.90 -17.23
N ALA A 30 -5.83 1.22 -16.25
CA ALA A 30 -6.90 0.24 -16.44
C ALA A 30 -8.30 0.87 -16.60
N GLY A 31 -8.41 2.21 -16.64
CA GLY A 31 -9.66 2.95 -16.79
C GLY A 31 -10.49 3.06 -15.52
N VAL A 32 -9.88 2.95 -14.35
CA VAL A 32 -10.53 3.09 -13.04
C VAL A 32 -10.54 4.55 -12.61
N ASN A 33 -11.69 5.06 -12.19
CA ASN A 33 -11.81 6.38 -11.56
C ASN A 33 -11.20 6.36 -10.16
N LEU A 34 -10.59 7.45 -9.74
CA LEU A 34 -9.82 7.49 -8.50
C LEU A 34 -10.38 8.47 -7.49
N VAL A 35 -10.39 8.06 -6.23
CA VAL A 35 -10.35 8.95 -5.08
C VAL A 35 -8.97 8.78 -4.45
N MET A 36 -8.14 9.80 -4.56
CA MET A 36 -6.77 9.81 -4.03
C MET A 36 -6.77 10.50 -2.67
N ASN A 37 -6.10 9.87 -1.68
CA ASN A 37 -5.94 10.45 -0.35
C ASN A 37 -4.46 10.58 0.02
N ALA A 38 -4.09 11.68 0.61
CA ALA A 38 -2.81 11.90 1.30
C ALA A 38 -2.92 13.10 2.27
N ARG A 39 -1.91 13.32 3.11
CA ARG A 39 -1.88 14.43 4.07
C ARG A 39 -1.62 15.79 3.41
N GLY A 40 -0.73 15.83 2.43
CA GLY A 40 -0.31 17.07 1.75
C GLY A 40 -1.18 17.35 0.53
N ALA A 41 -2.00 18.41 0.58
CA ALA A 41 -2.95 18.75 -0.48
C ALA A 41 -2.26 19.08 -1.81
N GLU A 42 -1.21 19.89 -1.79
CA GLU A 42 -0.50 20.35 -2.99
C GLU A 42 0.12 19.19 -3.78
N ALA A 43 0.90 18.34 -3.11
CA ALA A 43 1.52 17.17 -3.76
C ALA A 43 0.48 16.14 -4.23
N LEU A 44 -0.63 16.02 -3.52
CA LEU A 44 -1.74 15.14 -3.89
C LEU A 44 -2.43 15.64 -5.16
N GLU A 45 -2.75 16.94 -5.23
CA GLU A 45 -3.41 17.53 -6.39
C GLU A 45 -2.50 17.50 -7.62
N ALA A 46 -1.20 17.82 -7.46
CA ALA A 46 -0.24 17.71 -8.55
C ALA A 46 -0.11 16.28 -9.12
N ALA A 47 -0.21 15.26 -8.28
CA ALA A 47 -0.23 13.88 -8.72
C ALA A 47 -1.53 13.52 -9.43
N ALA A 48 -2.68 13.96 -8.90
CA ALA A 48 -4.00 13.73 -9.48
C ALA A 48 -4.14 14.38 -10.86
N GLU A 49 -3.65 15.62 -11.01
CA GLU A 49 -3.71 16.35 -12.27
C GLU A 49 -2.94 15.62 -13.39
N ARG A 50 -1.74 15.13 -13.09
CA ARG A 50 -0.98 14.30 -14.04
C ARG A 50 -1.76 13.06 -14.48
N ILE A 51 -2.38 12.35 -13.53
CA ILE A 51 -3.19 11.17 -13.87
C ILE A 51 -4.41 11.53 -14.72
N ARG A 52 -5.10 12.64 -14.43
CA ARG A 52 -6.22 13.11 -15.27
C ARG A 52 -5.77 13.37 -16.72
N GLN A 53 -4.64 14.07 -16.86
CA GLN A 53 -4.08 14.40 -18.19
C GLN A 53 -3.62 13.17 -18.96
N ASP A 54 -2.94 12.23 -18.29
CA ASP A 54 -2.33 11.07 -18.93
C ASP A 54 -3.35 9.98 -19.26
N GLN A 55 -4.38 9.79 -18.41
CA GLN A 55 -5.26 8.62 -18.48
C GLN A 55 -6.73 8.96 -18.81
N GLY A 56 -7.14 10.22 -18.68
CA GLY A 56 -8.49 10.67 -19.02
C GLY A 56 -9.58 10.09 -18.09
N VAL A 57 -9.24 9.66 -16.88
CA VAL A 57 -10.18 9.16 -15.86
C VAL A 57 -10.56 10.27 -14.88
N GLU A 58 -11.68 10.09 -14.18
CA GLU A 58 -12.06 10.99 -13.10
C GLU A 58 -11.15 10.76 -11.89
N VAL A 59 -10.61 11.86 -11.33
CA VAL A 59 -9.78 11.82 -10.13
C VAL A 59 -10.23 12.89 -9.14
N THR A 60 -10.66 12.46 -7.97
CA THR A 60 -10.96 13.32 -6.81
C THR A 60 -9.86 13.20 -5.79
N THR A 61 -9.52 14.31 -5.11
CA THR A 61 -8.50 14.34 -4.06
C THR A 61 -9.11 14.66 -2.70
N ILE A 62 -8.66 13.98 -1.64
CA ILE A 62 -9.07 14.24 -0.26
C ILE A 62 -7.82 14.34 0.61
N ALA A 63 -7.47 15.57 1.01
CA ALA A 63 -6.33 15.82 1.91
C ALA A 63 -6.73 15.53 3.36
N ALA A 64 -6.28 14.39 3.89
CA ALA A 64 -6.57 13.98 5.27
C ALA A 64 -5.54 12.97 5.77
N ASP A 65 -5.30 12.93 7.08
CA ASP A 65 -4.44 11.91 7.71
C ASP A 65 -5.27 10.67 8.05
N ILE A 66 -5.14 9.65 7.23
CA ILE A 66 -5.86 8.37 7.37
C ILE A 66 -5.53 7.63 8.68
N ALA A 67 -4.41 7.94 9.35
CA ALA A 67 -4.05 7.36 10.63
C ALA A 67 -4.92 7.86 11.80
N THR A 68 -5.70 8.94 11.60
CA THR A 68 -6.57 9.53 12.62
C THR A 68 -8.04 9.26 12.35
N GLU A 69 -8.85 9.13 13.39
CA GLU A 69 -10.31 8.99 13.24
C GLU A 69 -10.95 10.16 12.48
N ALA A 70 -10.47 11.39 12.73
CA ALA A 70 -10.96 12.58 12.04
C ALA A 70 -10.65 12.51 10.54
N GLY A 71 -9.43 12.07 10.18
CA GLY A 71 -9.04 11.90 8.77
C GLY A 71 -9.80 10.77 8.09
N GLN A 72 -10.03 9.64 8.77
CA GLN A 72 -10.87 8.56 8.27
C GLN A 72 -12.30 9.04 7.99
N LYS A 73 -12.91 9.78 8.93
CA LYS A 73 -14.24 10.38 8.74
C LYS A 73 -14.27 11.36 7.57
N ALA A 74 -13.24 12.19 7.43
CA ALA A 74 -13.16 13.14 6.30
C ALA A 74 -13.09 12.39 4.96
N VAL A 75 -12.30 11.32 4.86
CA VAL A 75 -12.24 10.49 3.66
C VAL A 75 -13.58 9.83 3.40
N LEU A 76 -14.17 9.15 4.38
CA LEU A 76 -15.44 8.42 4.23
C LEU A 76 -16.62 9.32 3.87
N ASN A 77 -16.65 10.55 4.37
CA ASN A 77 -17.68 11.54 4.01
C ASN A 77 -17.47 12.14 2.60
N GLY A 78 -16.24 12.13 2.11
CA GLY A 78 -15.90 12.68 0.79
C GLY A 78 -15.96 11.68 -0.35
N VAL A 79 -16.17 10.38 -0.07
CA VAL A 79 -16.26 9.35 -1.11
C VAL A 79 -17.71 8.99 -1.41
N GLY A 80 -17.99 8.71 -2.68
CA GLY A 80 -19.22 8.06 -3.12
C GLY A 80 -19.10 6.54 -3.05
N GLN A 81 -19.62 5.87 -4.06
CA GLN A 81 -19.47 4.43 -4.20
C GLN A 81 -18.00 4.06 -4.48
N ILE A 82 -17.45 3.17 -3.66
CA ILE A 82 -16.10 2.62 -3.84
C ILE A 82 -16.20 1.13 -4.15
N ASP A 83 -15.53 0.71 -5.22
CA ASP A 83 -15.45 -0.69 -5.66
C ASP A 83 -14.11 -1.32 -5.29
N ILE A 84 -13.05 -0.50 -5.26
CA ILE A 84 -11.67 -0.91 -4.97
C ILE A 84 -11.14 -0.07 -3.82
N LEU A 85 -10.53 -0.72 -2.81
CA LEU A 85 -9.83 -0.06 -1.71
C LEU A 85 -8.37 -0.47 -1.71
N VAL A 86 -7.45 0.50 -1.84
CA VAL A 86 -6.02 0.30 -1.63
C VAL A 86 -5.60 0.99 -0.33
N ASN A 87 -5.44 0.20 0.72
CA ASN A 87 -4.94 0.68 1.99
C ASN A 87 -3.43 0.84 1.96
N ASN A 88 -2.96 2.01 2.31
CA ASN A 88 -1.56 2.36 2.42
C ASN A 88 -1.38 3.47 3.45
N ALA A 89 -0.25 3.48 4.14
CA ALA A 89 0.17 4.54 5.04
C ALA A 89 1.69 4.62 5.10
N GLY A 90 2.21 5.73 5.60
CA GLY A 90 3.65 5.85 5.89
C GLY A 90 4.09 4.80 6.90
N GLY A 91 5.22 4.12 6.64
CA GLY A 91 5.78 3.20 7.62
C GLY A 91 6.41 3.95 8.80
N PRO A 92 6.41 3.36 10.00
CA PRO A 92 7.07 3.93 11.17
C PRO A 92 8.59 4.03 10.98
N PRO A 93 9.28 4.86 11.78
CA PRO A 93 10.74 4.98 11.72
C PRO A 93 11.42 3.67 12.13
N PRO A 94 12.61 3.38 11.55
CA PRO A 94 13.45 2.29 12.05
C PRO A 94 14.07 2.66 13.41
N GLY A 95 14.46 1.66 14.17
CA GLY A 95 15.14 1.82 15.45
C GLY A 95 15.59 0.47 16.01
N MET A 96 16.25 0.49 17.17
CA MET A 96 16.64 -0.71 17.90
C MET A 96 15.50 -1.13 18.83
N TRP A 97 15.53 -2.37 19.30
CA TRP A 97 14.46 -2.95 20.13
C TRP A 97 14.13 -2.14 21.41
N HIS A 98 15.06 -1.37 21.92
CA HIS A 98 14.92 -0.55 23.14
C HIS A 98 14.59 0.94 22.89
N ASP A 99 14.53 1.37 21.62
CA ASP A 99 14.30 2.78 21.27
C ASP A 99 12.81 3.17 21.32
N TRP A 100 11.90 2.19 21.28
CA TRP A 100 10.47 2.42 21.14
C TRP A 100 9.73 2.28 22.46
N ASP A 101 8.91 3.27 22.75
CA ASP A 101 7.99 3.24 23.88
C ASP A 101 6.57 2.78 23.45
N ARG A 102 5.65 2.78 24.42
CA ARG A 102 4.26 2.39 24.20
C ARG A 102 3.57 3.28 23.15
N GLU A 103 3.86 4.57 23.13
CA GLU A 103 3.22 5.52 22.22
C GLU A 103 3.68 5.32 20.79
N ASP A 104 4.93 4.97 20.57
CA ASP A 104 5.45 4.62 19.26
C ASP A 104 4.75 3.39 18.68
N PHE A 105 4.51 2.37 19.51
CA PHE A 105 3.71 1.21 19.12
C PHE A 105 2.28 1.59 18.80
N ILE A 106 1.61 2.43 19.60
CA ILE A 106 0.25 2.88 19.33
C ILE A 106 0.18 3.62 17.99
N LYS A 107 1.06 4.58 17.73
CA LYS A 107 1.12 5.31 16.46
C LYS A 107 1.34 4.36 15.26
N ALA A 108 2.20 3.37 15.43
CA ALA A 108 2.45 2.38 14.38
C ALA A 108 1.22 1.51 14.11
N LEU A 109 0.53 1.07 15.17
CA LEU A 109 -0.71 0.30 15.09
C LEU A 109 -1.83 1.13 14.46
N ASP A 110 -2.02 2.38 14.88
CA ASP A 110 -3.04 3.27 14.32
C ASP A 110 -2.88 3.40 12.81
N ALA A 111 -1.66 3.72 12.34
CA ALA A 111 -1.42 3.97 10.92
C ALA A 111 -1.41 2.69 10.06
N ASN A 112 -0.85 1.59 10.56
CA ASN A 112 -0.50 0.43 9.73
C ASN A 112 -1.35 -0.84 10.03
N MET A 113 -2.27 -0.76 10.98
CA MET A 113 -3.22 -1.84 11.32
C MET A 113 -4.64 -1.31 11.49
N LEU A 114 -4.88 -0.38 12.41
CA LEU A 114 -6.23 0.04 12.78
C LEU A 114 -6.89 0.90 11.69
N ALA A 115 -6.16 1.81 11.03
CA ALA A 115 -6.69 2.59 9.93
C ALA A 115 -7.12 1.71 8.74
N PRO A 116 -6.30 0.78 8.21
CA PRO A 116 -6.75 -0.19 7.21
C PRO A 116 -7.98 -0.99 7.65
N ILE A 117 -8.04 -1.45 8.90
CA ILE A 117 -9.19 -2.19 9.43
C ILE A 117 -10.45 -1.31 9.44
N ALA A 118 -10.33 -0.05 9.87
CA ALA A 118 -11.45 0.89 9.88
C ALA A 118 -12.00 1.13 8.47
N MET A 119 -11.14 1.32 7.47
CA MET A 119 -11.54 1.50 6.09
C MET A 119 -12.20 0.24 5.50
N ILE A 120 -11.67 -0.95 5.80
CA ILE A 120 -12.29 -2.23 5.43
C ILE A 120 -13.70 -2.33 6.03
N LYS A 121 -13.85 -2.08 7.34
CA LYS A 121 -15.13 -2.15 8.04
C LYS A 121 -16.17 -1.16 7.46
N ALA A 122 -15.73 0.01 7.02
CA ALA A 122 -16.62 1.02 6.48
C ALA A 122 -17.07 0.74 5.04
N LEU A 123 -16.19 0.22 4.19
CA LEU A 123 -16.45 0.13 2.75
C LEU A 123 -16.89 -1.26 2.28
N VAL A 124 -16.39 -2.32 2.92
CA VAL A 124 -16.67 -3.71 2.50
C VAL A 124 -18.16 -4.09 2.58
N PRO A 125 -18.96 -3.68 3.57
CA PRO A 125 -20.38 -4.00 3.58
C PRO A 125 -21.11 -3.61 2.28
N ALA A 126 -20.92 -2.39 1.80
CA ALA A 126 -21.52 -1.94 0.54
C ALA A 126 -20.98 -2.68 -0.70
N MET A 127 -19.70 -3.12 -0.68
CA MET A 127 -19.16 -3.99 -1.73
C MET A 127 -19.85 -5.36 -1.73
N MET A 128 -20.07 -5.95 -0.53
CA MET A 128 -20.78 -7.22 -0.36
C MET A 128 -22.23 -7.15 -0.87
N ASP A 129 -22.91 -6.06 -0.59
CA ASP A 129 -24.31 -5.86 -1.05
C ASP A 129 -24.41 -5.79 -2.59
N ARG A 130 -23.37 -5.28 -3.24
CA ARG A 130 -23.27 -5.24 -4.71
C ARG A 130 -22.71 -6.53 -5.33
N GLY A 131 -22.24 -7.48 -4.50
CA GLY A 131 -21.66 -8.74 -4.97
C GLY A 131 -20.29 -8.59 -5.63
N TRP A 132 -19.58 -7.45 -5.44
CA TRP A 132 -18.26 -7.22 -5.99
C TRP A 132 -17.46 -6.21 -5.18
N GLY A 133 -16.21 -6.53 -4.91
CA GLY A 133 -15.25 -5.63 -4.28
C GLY A 133 -13.84 -6.17 -4.28
N ARG A 134 -12.85 -5.27 -4.28
CA ARG A 134 -11.43 -5.61 -4.19
C ARG A 134 -10.76 -4.75 -3.13
N VAL A 135 -10.07 -5.40 -2.21
CA VAL A 135 -9.27 -4.72 -1.19
C VAL A 135 -7.84 -5.21 -1.27
N VAL A 136 -6.90 -4.27 -1.39
CA VAL A 136 -5.47 -4.53 -1.36
C VAL A 136 -4.85 -3.71 -0.23
N ASN A 137 -4.12 -4.37 0.67
CA ASN A 137 -3.36 -3.69 1.72
C ASN A 137 -1.88 -3.72 1.37
N ILE A 138 -1.23 -2.58 1.34
CA ILE A 138 0.22 -2.48 1.18
C ILE A 138 0.84 -2.72 2.56
N THR A 139 1.50 -3.85 2.72
CA THR A 139 2.15 -4.23 3.98
C THR A 139 3.69 -4.16 3.85
N SER A 140 4.42 -5.26 4.02
CA SER A 140 5.88 -5.31 3.94
C SER A 140 6.38 -6.74 3.77
N GLN A 141 7.51 -6.94 3.09
CA GLN A 141 8.26 -8.20 3.13
C GLN A 141 8.59 -8.64 4.56
N SER A 142 8.71 -7.69 5.49
CA SER A 142 9.03 -7.97 6.90
C SER A 142 7.94 -8.77 7.64
N VAL A 143 6.75 -8.91 7.06
CA VAL A 143 5.72 -9.84 7.55
C VAL A 143 6.15 -11.30 7.34
N ARG A 144 6.92 -11.58 6.28
CA ARG A 144 7.45 -12.92 6.00
C ARG A 144 8.80 -13.15 6.67
N ALA A 145 9.70 -12.18 6.58
CA ALA A 145 11.03 -12.21 7.16
C ALA A 145 11.25 -10.94 8.00
N PRO A 146 11.00 -10.97 9.32
CA PRO A 146 11.12 -9.81 10.18
C PRO A 146 12.49 -9.15 10.09
N ILE A 147 12.51 -7.84 9.92
CA ILE A 147 13.75 -7.04 9.86
C ILE A 147 13.98 -6.42 11.23
N GLY A 148 15.15 -6.66 11.84
CA GLY A 148 15.44 -6.31 13.24
C GLY A 148 15.20 -4.84 13.59
N VAL A 149 15.57 -3.91 12.70
CA VAL A 149 15.38 -2.47 12.91
C VAL A 149 13.98 -1.96 12.58
N LEU A 150 13.04 -2.82 12.21
CA LEU A 150 11.66 -2.46 11.84
C LEU A 150 10.61 -3.01 12.82
N GLY A 151 10.94 -3.16 14.11
CA GLY A 151 10.07 -3.77 15.11
C GLY A 151 8.65 -3.21 15.14
N LEU A 152 8.47 -1.90 15.07
CA LEU A 152 7.16 -1.24 14.98
C LEU A 152 6.37 -1.69 13.74
N SER A 153 7.04 -1.69 12.58
CA SER A 153 6.42 -2.11 11.31
C SER A 153 6.11 -3.61 11.30
N ASN A 154 7.05 -4.45 11.79
CA ASN A 154 6.86 -5.89 11.90
C ASN A 154 5.58 -6.20 12.70
N SER A 155 5.42 -5.57 13.87
CA SER A 155 4.29 -5.80 14.78
C SER A 155 2.96 -5.37 14.13
N ALA A 156 2.87 -4.12 13.65
CA ALA A 156 1.62 -3.59 13.13
C ALA A 156 1.16 -4.30 11.84
N ARG A 157 2.07 -4.55 10.91
CA ARG A 157 1.73 -5.15 9.62
C ARG A 157 1.46 -6.64 9.71
N THR A 158 2.10 -7.36 10.63
CA THR A 158 1.76 -8.75 10.92
C THR A 158 0.38 -8.85 11.55
N GLY A 159 0.03 -7.93 12.46
CA GLY A 159 -1.31 -7.85 13.02
C GLY A 159 -2.40 -7.65 11.96
N LEU A 160 -2.19 -6.71 11.02
CA LEU A 160 -3.08 -6.51 9.88
C LEU A 160 -3.17 -7.78 9.01
N THR A 161 -2.05 -8.44 8.75
CA THR A 161 -2.01 -9.67 7.94
C THR A 161 -2.82 -10.79 8.57
N GLY A 162 -2.72 -10.95 9.90
CA GLY A 162 -3.54 -11.90 10.66
C GLY A 162 -5.04 -11.58 10.59
N TYR A 163 -5.42 -10.30 10.73
CA TYR A 163 -6.80 -9.85 10.56
C TYR A 163 -7.34 -10.18 9.16
N VAL A 164 -6.57 -9.89 8.12
CA VAL A 164 -6.95 -10.15 6.72
C VAL A 164 -7.14 -11.64 6.47
N ALA A 165 -6.26 -12.49 7.00
CA ALA A 165 -6.35 -13.94 6.84
C ALA A 165 -7.69 -14.53 7.34
N GLY A 166 -8.24 -13.98 8.42
CA GLY A 166 -9.56 -14.37 8.94
C GLY A 166 -10.72 -13.71 8.18
N THR A 167 -10.67 -12.38 8.03
CA THR A 167 -11.77 -11.58 7.49
C THR A 167 -12.02 -11.86 6.00
N SER A 168 -10.98 -12.10 5.21
CA SER A 168 -11.12 -12.38 3.79
C SER A 168 -12.05 -13.57 3.49
N ARG A 169 -12.04 -14.59 4.35
CA ARG A 169 -12.92 -15.77 4.21
C ARG A 169 -14.38 -15.47 4.52
N GLN A 170 -14.65 -14.49 5.37
CA GLN A 170 -16.02 -14.10 5.74
C GLN A 170 -16.74 -13.36 4.63
N VAL A 171 -16.00 -12.69 3.74
CA VAL A 171 -16.55 -11.82 2.69
C VAL A 171 -16.45 -12.43 1.28
N ALA A 172 -15.62 -13.43 1.08
CA ALA A 172 -15.35 -14.03 -0.23
C ALA A 172 -16.61 -14.56 -0.93
N GLY A 173 -17.51 -15.20 -0.20
CA GLY A 173 -18.79 -15.71 -0.71
C GLY A 173 -19.76 -14.60 -1.20
N LYS A 174 -19.44 -13.34 -0.93
CA LYS A 174 -20.16 -12.15 -1.40
C LYS A 174 -19.42 -11.42 -2.53
N GLY A 175 -18.46 -12.07 -3.20
CA GLY A 175 -17.74 -11.51 -4.33
C GLY A 175 -16.65 -10.48 -3.97
N VAL A 176 -16.29 -10.37 -2.68
CA VAL A 176 -15.24 -9.44 -2.21
C VAL A 176 -13.96 -10.20 -1.91
N THR A 177 -12.82 -9.73 -2.44
CA THR A 177 -11.51 -10.26 -2.08
C THR A 177 -10.71 -9.24 -1.28
N ILE A 178 -9.99 -9.71 -0.25
CA ILE A 178 -9.06 -8.91 0.53
C ILE A 178 -7.70 -9.61 0.48
N ASN A 179 -6.68 -8.93 -0.06
CA ASN A 179 -5.32 -9.45 -0.18
C ASN A 179 -4.29 -8.42 0.27
N ASN A 180 -3.07 -8.87 0.51
CA ASN A 180 -1.94 -8.02 0.89
C ASN A 180 -0.85 -8.04 -0.19
N LEU A 181 -0.27 -6.86 -0.49
CA LEU A 181 0.97 -6.73 -1.24
C LEU A 181 2.11 -6.44 -0.27
N LEU A 182 3.16 -7.22 -0.38
CA LEU A 182 4.34 -7.18 0.49
C LEU A 182 5.54 -6.62 -0.31
N PRO A 183 5.76 -5.30 -0.31
CA PRO A 183 6.92 -4.74 -0.98
C PRO A 183 8.22 -5.13 -0.29
N GLY A 184 9.20 -5.52 -1.09
CA GLY A 184 10.60 -5.42 -0.76
C GLY A 184 11.14 -4.01 -1.00
N ILE A 185 12.37 -3.88 -1.46
CA ILE A 185 12.99 -2.59 -1.73
C ILE A 185 12.55 -2.11 -3.13
N HIS A 186 11.83 -0.99 -3.14
CA HIS A 186 11.40 -0.30 -4.37
C HIS A 186 11.97 1.11 -4.39
N ALA A 187 12.27 1.63 -5.58
CA ALA A 187 12.74 2.99 -5.80
C ALA A 187 11.66 4.01 -5.44
N THR A 188 11.79 4.60 -4.25
CA THR A 188 10.85 5.56 -3.66
C THR A 188 11.63 6.53 -2.78
N ASP A 189 11.07 7.72 -2.50
CA ASP A 189 11.65 8.70 -1.56
C ASP A 189 12.03 8.08 -0.20
N ARG A 190 11.30 7.05 0.24
CA ARG A 190 11.61 6.35 1.48
C ARG A 190 12.89 5.51 1.35
N ALA A 191 13.09 4.83 0.23
CA ALA A 191 14.33 4.11 -0.02
C ALA A 191 15.50 5.08 -0.09
N ASP A 192 15.31 6.21 -0.79
CA ASP A 192 16.31 7.26 -0.91
C ASP A 192 16.71 7.86 0.45
N ALA A 193 15.74 8.09 1.34
CA ALA A 193 16.00 8.56 2.69
C ALA A 193 16.79 7.54 3.53
N LEU A 194 16.51 6.24 3.37
CA LEU A 194 17.25 5.17 4.05
C LEU A 194 18.68 5.05 3.50
N ASP A 195 18.84 5.13 2.18
CA ASP A 195 20.15 5.12 1.53
C ASP A 195 20.97 6.36 1.93
N GLY A 196 20.32 7.53 2.03
CA GLY A 196 20.93 8.76 2.53
C GLY A 196 21.44 8.68 3.97
N ASN A 197 20.80 7.87 4.82
CA ASN A 197 21.34 7.61 6.17
C ASN A 197 22.63 6.76 6.12
N VAL A 198 22.68 5.76 5.24
CA VAL A 198 23.90 4.94 5.03
C VAL A 198 25.05 5.80 4.50
N VAL A 199 24.75 6.69 3.52
CA VAL A 199 25.70 7.69 3.01
C VAL A 199 26.36 8.49 4.16
N LYS A 200 25.52 9.05 5.04
CA LYS A 200 26.01 9.84 6.19
C LYS A 200 26.82 9.03 7.20
N GLN A 201 26.40 7.80 7.49
CA GLN A 201 27.08 6.95 8.49
C GLN A 201 28.41 6.39 7.98
N ARG A 202 28.51 6.07 6.68
CA ARG A 202 29.65 5.39 6.09
C ARG A 202 30.53 6.28 5.23
N ASN A 203 30.13 7.53 5.01
CA ASN A 203 30.83 8.50 4.15
C ASN A 203 31.11 7.96 2.74
N ILE A 204 30.11 7.32 2.12
CA ILE A 204 30.14 6.81 0.74
C ILE A 204 29.20 7.60 -0.15
N SER A 205 29.28 7.42 -1.47
CA SER A 205 28.33 8.06 -2.40
C SER A 205 26.92 7.44 -2.29
N LEU A 206 25.90 8.17 -2.73
CA LEU A 206 24.54 7.63 -2.82
C LEU A 206 24.46 6.49 -3.85
N GLU A 207 25.24 6.57 -4.90
CA GLU A 207 25.34 5.56 -5.93
C GLU A 207 25.90 4.26 -5.37
N ASP A 208 27.00 4.34 -4.61
CA ASP A 208 27.60 3.17 -3.95
C ASP A 208 26.63 2.55 -2.93
N ALA A 209 25.98 3.36 -2.09
CA ALA A 209 24.99 2.88 -1.13
C ALA A 209 23.84 2.13 -1.81
N ARG A 210 23.34 2.65 -2.94
CA ARG A 210 22.29 2.01 -3.75
C ARG A 210 22.81 0.74 -4.43
N ALA A 211 23.99 0.76 -5.00
CA ALA A 211 24.60 -0.40 -5.65
C ALA A 211 24.81 -1.56 -4.67
N GLU A 212 25.38 -1.27 -3.51
CA GLU A 212 25.57 -2.28 -2.45
C GLU A 212 24.23 -2.88 -2.00
N ARG A 213 23.21 -2.03 -1.81
CA ARG A 213 21.89 -2.50 -1.40
C ARG A 213 21.19 -3.28 -2.51
N ALA A 214 21.32 -2.86 -3.77
CA ALA A 214 20.79 -3.59 -4.91
C ALA A 214 21.43 -4.97 -5.07
N ALA A 215 22.72 -5.09 -4.78
CA ALA A 215 23.45 -6.36 -4.81
C ALA A 215 22.96 -7.38 -3.77
N THR A 216 22.24 -6.94 -2.72
CA THR A 216 21.59 -7.86 -1.76
C THR A 216 20.30 -8.46 -2.29
N ILE A 217 19.77 -7.95 -3.41
CA ILE A 217 18.54 -8.42 -4.04
C ILE A 217 18.93 -9.35 -5.19
N PRO A 218 18.43 -10.59 -5.28
CA PRO A 218 18.75 -11.50 -6.39
C PRO A 218 18.49 -10.92 -7.79
N ALA A 219 17.45 -10.08 -7.94
CA ALA A 219 17.18 -9.36 -9.18
C ALA A 219 18.22 -8.27 -9.52
N GLY A 220 19.17 -7.96 -8.64
CA GLY A 220 20.26 -6.99 -8.84
C GLY A 220 19.82 -5.53 -8.90
N ARG A 221 18.58 -5.21 -8.54
CA ARG A 221 18.03 -3.84 -8.60
C ARG A 221 16.87 -3.63 -7.63
N TYR A 222 16.52 -2.39 -7.40
CA TYR A 222 15.26 -2.02 -6.76
C TYR A 222 14.08 -2.31 -7.70
N GLY A 223 12.94 -2.69 -7.12
CA GLY A 223 11.67 -2.70 -7.84
C GLY A 223 11.23 -1.28 -8.19
N THR A 224 10.42 -1.13 -9.23
CA THR A 224 9.83 0.16 -9.61
C THR A 224 8.43 0.30 -9.04
N ARG A 225 7.95 1.55 -8.87
CA ARG A 225 6.56 1.80 -8.48
C ARG A 225 5.56 1.27 -9.52
N HIS A 226 5.94 1.23 -10.79
CA HIS A 226 5.12 0.69 -11.87
C HIS A 226 4.93 -0.82 -11.75
N GLU A 227 6.00 -1.59 -11.49
CA GLU A 227 5.91 -3.04 -11.25
C GLU A 227 5.00 -3.35 -10.05
N PHE A 228 5.11 -2.54 -8.98
CA PHE A 228 4.26 -2.69 -7.81
C PHE A 228 2.79 -2.33 -8.12
N GLY A 229 2.57 -1.24 -8.86
CA GLY A 229 1.24 -0.82 -9.31
C GLY A 229 0.56 -1.87 -10.19
N ALA A 230 1.30 -2.45 -11.14
CA ALA A 230 0.79 -3.51 -12.01
C ALA A 230 0.30 -4.73 -11.22
N ALA A 231 1.04 -5.15 -10.19
CA ALA A 231 0.60 -6.22 -9.30
C ALA A 231 -0.65 -5.84 -8.48
N CYS A 232 -0.76 -4.58 -8.04
CA CYS A 232 -1.95 -4.05 -7.38
C CYS A 232 -3.16 -4.10 -8.32
N ALA A 233 -3.03 -3.59 -9.54
CA ALA A 233 -4.10 -3.59 -10.54
C ALA A 233 -4.54 -5.02 -10.90
N PHE A 234 -3.60 -5.97 -10.99
CA PHE A 234 -3.92 -7.38 -11.18
C PHE A 234 -4.76 -7.95 -10.02
N LEU A 235 -4.38 -7.71 -8.76
CA LEU A 235 -5.16 -8.16 -7.59
C LEU A 235 -6.55 -7.50 -7.53
N CYS A 236 -6.70 -6.32 -8.11
CA CYS A 236 -7.99 -5.63 -8.22
C CYS A 236 -8.83 -6.10 -9.43
N SER A 237 -8.27 -6.89 -10.33
CA SER A 237 -8.91 -7.33 -11.57
C SER A 237 -10.04 -8.34 -11.35
N GLN A 238 -10.84 -8.54 -12.41
CA GLN A 238 -11.79 -9.66 -12.46
C GLN A 238 -11.10 -11.02 -12.40
N HIS A 239 -9.85 -11.12 -12.88
CA HIS A 239 -9.07 -12.37 -12.94
C HIS A 239 -8.57 -12.82 -11.56
N ALA A 240 -8.49 -11.92 -10.59
CA ALA A 240 -8.06 -12.23 -9.22
C ALA A 240 -9.22 -12.63 -8.28
N GLY A 241 -10.42 -12.90 -8.81
CA GLY A 241 -11.60 -13.24 -7.99
C GLY A 241 -11.45 -14.51 -7.15
N PHE A 242 -10.51 -15.40 -7.48
CA PHE A 242 -10.21 -16.62 -6.72
C PHE A 242 -8.97 -16.51 -5.83
N ILE A 243 -8.35 -15.32 -5.77
CA ILE A 243 -7.22 -15.00 -4.88
C ILE A 243 -7.78 -14.33 -3.63
N VAL A 244 -7.79 -15.03 -2.49
CA VAL A 244 -8.44 -14.59 -1.25
C VAL A 244 -7.50 -14.77 -0.06
N GLY A 245 -7.26 -13.69 0.67
CA GLY A 245 -6.45 -13.69 1.90
C GLY A 245 -4.97 -13.96 1.66
N GLN A 246 -4.47 -13.69 0.46
CA GLN A 246 -3.09 -13.98 0.09
C GLN A 246 -2.14 -12.81 0.38
N ASN A 247 -0.88 -13.20 0.58
CA ASN A 247 0.24 -12.29 0.79
C ASN A 247 1.17 -12.38 -0.42
N LEU A 248 1.00 -11.48 -1.39
CA LEU A 248 1.83 -11.46 -2.60
C LEU A 248 3.10 -10.66 -2.32
N LEU A 249 4.24 -11.34 -2.33
CA LEU A 249 5.56 -10.77 -2.09
C LEU A 249 6.16 -10.24 -3.40
N LEU A 250 6.62 -8.98 -3.40
CA LEU A 250 7.32 -8.33 -4.50
C LEU A 250 8.65 -7.80 -3.99
N ASP A 251 9.69 -8.60 -3.99
CA ASP A 251 10.97 -8.27 -3.36
C ASP A 251 12.20 -8.62 -4.22
N GLY A 252 12.01 -8.98 -5.49
CA GLY A 252 13.11 -9.35 -6.38
C GLY A 252 13.86 -10.62 -5.95
N GLY A 253 13.22 -11.47 -5.12
CA GLY A 253 13.80 -12.71 -4.61
C GLY A 253 14.61 -12.53 -3.31
N ALA A 254 14.56 -11.37 -2.66
CA ALA A 254 15.34 -11.10 -1.46
C ALA A 254 14.98 -12.00 -0.28
N THR A 255 13.74 -12.50 -0.22
CA THR A 255 13.27 -13.38 0.84
C THR A 255 13.26 -14.83 0.36
N ASN A 256 14.15 -15.65 0.90
CA ASN A 256 14.27 -17.07 0.56
C ASN A 256 13.39 -17.93 1.50
N LEU A 257 12.11 -18.06 1.17
CA LEU A 257 11.15 -18.86 1.92
C LEU A 257 10.34 -19.75 0.95
N THR A 258 10.02 -20.96 1.38
CA THR A 258 9.16 -21.88 0.60
C THR A 258 7.67 -21.67 0.91
N MET A 259 7.33 -21.09 2.07
CA MET A 259 5.96 -20.80 2.53
C MET A 259 5.90 -19.47 3.28
#